data_f9f022607bee83380bdb05a5b2ad4b87
#
_entry.id   f9f022607bee83380bdb05a5b2ad4b87
#
_cell.length_a   1.000
_cell.length_b   1.000
_cell.length_c   1.000
_cell.angle_alpha   90.00
_cell.angle_beta   90.00
_cell.angle_gamma   90.00
#
_symmetry.space_group_name_H-M   'P 1'
#
loop_
_entity.id
_entity.type
_entity.pdbx_description
1 polymer ?
#
loop_
_entity_poly.entity_id
_entity_poly.type
_entity_poly.pdbx_seq_one_letter_code
_entity_poly.pdbx_strand_id
1 'polypeptide(L)'
;MKNIIPENFLWGGAIAANQCEGAYLEDGKGMSPVDILPGGALRKEALADAKKAMEKEYGYYPSHVSIDFYHRYKGDIKLFKEMGFKCLRTSISWARIFPNGDDQAPNEEGLKFYDSLIDELIANDIEPVI
;
A
#
# COMPACT_ATOMS: atom_id res chain seq x y z
N MET A 1 5.82 -31.56 -24.43
CA MET A 1 5.98 -30.12 -24.67
C MET A 1 7.10 -29.63 -23.75
N LYS A 2 8.09 -28.90 -24.28
CA LYS A 2 9.09 -28.24 -23.42
C LYS A 2 8.39 -27.16 -22.61
N ASN A 3 8.56 -27.15 -21.28
CA ASN A 3 8.12 -26.02 -20.47
C ASN A 3 8.82 -24.75 -20.98
N ILE A 4 8.03 -23.80 -21.46
CA ILE A 4 8.54 -22.54 -21.98
C ILE A 4 8.92 -21.60 -20.83
N ILE A 5 8.34 -21.82 -19.64
CA ILE A 5 8.57 -21.02 -18.44
C ILE A 5 9.71 -21.67 -17.63
N PRO A 6 10.76 -20.92 -17.25
CA PRO A 6 11.82 -21.42 -16.39
C PRO A 6 11.28 -21.97 -15.06
N GLU A 7 11.94 -22.99 -14.51
CA GLU A 7 11.53 -23.58 -13.20
C GLU A 7 11.64 -22.57 -12.05
N ASN A 8 12.55 -21.63 -12.13
CA ASN A 8 12.75 -20.56 -11.13
C ASN A 8 11.93 -19.30 -11.41
N PHE A 9 10.94 -19.35 -12.30
CA PHE A 9 10.07 -18.20 -12.55
C PHE A 9 9.21 -17.90 -11.31
N LEU A 10 9.22 -16.63 -10.86
CA LEU A 10 8.49 -16.19 -9.69
C LEU A 10 7.06 -15.79 -10.07
N TRP A 11 6.13 -16.68 -9.82
CA TRP A 11 4.69 -16.38 -9.91
C TRP A 11 4.25 -15.59 -8.69
N GLY A 12 3.47 -14.52 -8.90
CA GLY A 12 3.00 -13.70 -7.81
C GLY A 12 2.01 -12.64 -8.25
N GLY A 13 1.89 -11.61 -7.44
CA GLY A 13 0.96 -10.51 -7.66
C GLY A 13 1.57 -9.16 -7.35
N ALA A 14 0.79 -8.12 -7.57
CA ALA A 14 1.16 -6.74 -7.29
C ALA A 14 0.03 -6.02 -6.55
N ILE A 15 0.42 -5.24 -5.55
CA ILE A 15 -0.43 -4.28 -4.83
C ILE A 15 0.26 -2.92 -4.83
N ALA A 16 -0.44 -1.88 -4.39
CA ALA A 16 0.15 -0.57 -4.18
C ALA A 16 -0.26 -0.05 -2.79
N ALA A 17 0.69 0.52 -2.06
CA ALA A 17 0.51 1.03 -0.70
C ALA A 17 -0.76 1.89 -0.56
N ASN A 18 -0.92 2.88 -1.41
CA ASN A 18 -2.04 3.81 -1.41
C ASN A 18 -3.41 3.18 -1.77
N GLN A 19 -3.41 1.95 -2.28
CA GLN A 19 -4.64 1.24 -2.67
C GLN A 19 -5.06 0.20 -1.65
N CYS A 20 -4.14 -0.30 -0.84
CA CYS A 20 -4.41 -1.43 0.04
C CYS A 20 -4.22 -1.14 1.53
N GLU A 21 -3.29 -0.27 1.91
CA GLU A 21 -2.89 -0.12 3.31
C GLU A 21 -4.03 0.38 4.21
N GLY A 22 -4.73 1.45 3.83
CA GLY A 22 -5.58 2.15 4.79
C GLY A 22 -4.78 2.86 5.87
N ALA A 23 -5.28 2.91 7.11
CA ALA A 23 -4.59 3.50 8.25
C ALA A 23 -3.99 4.89 7.93
N TYR A 24 -4.78 5.76 7.28
CA TYR A 24 -4.29 6.93 6.53
C TYR A 24 -3.67 8.03 7.40
N LEU A 25 -3.96 8.07 8.71
CA LEU A 25 -3.36 8.98 9.69
C LEU A 25 -2.77 8.25 10.90
N GLU A 26 -2.66 6.92 10.84
CA GLU A 26 -2.14 6.15 11.97
C GLU A 26 -0.61 6.15 11.99
N ASP A 27 -0.05 6.03 13.18
CA ASP A 27 1.37 5.92 13.44
C ASP A 27 2.21 7.01 12.77
N GLY A 28 1.66 8.24 12.76
CA GLY A 28 2.33 9.41 12.24
C GLY A 28 2.38 9.54 10.72
N LYS A 29 1.63 8.69 9.97
CA LYS A 29 1.52 8.86 8.52
C LYS A 29 0.90 10.21 8.17
N GLY A 30 1.51 10.94 7.25
CA GLY A 30 0.95 12.16 6.67
C GLY A 30 -0.09 11.89 5.58
N MET A 31 -0.80 12.94 5.22
CA MET A 31 -1.76 12.91 4.09
C MET A 31 -1.03 12.75 2.76
N SER A 32 -1.52 11.87 1.92
CA SER A 32 -1.07 11.74 0.54
C SER A 32 -2.15 12.25 -0.43
N PRO A 33 -1.80 12.56 -1.69
CA PRO A 33 -2.79 13.05 -2.66
C PRO A 33 -3.99 12.14 -2.88
N VAL A 34 -3.88 10.83 -2.63
CA VAL A 34 -5.01 9.91 -2.76
C VAL A 34 -5.97 10.00 -1.58
N ASP A 35 -5.51 10.49 -0.42
CA ASP A 35 -6.32 10.57 0.80
C ASP A 35 -7.36 11.70 0.75
N ILE A 36 -7.20 12.65 -0.17
CA ILE A 36 -8.18 13.71 -0.44
C ILE A 36 -9.18 13.35 -1.55
N LEU A 37 -9.01 12.20 -2.20
CA LEU A 37 -9.83 11.81 -3.34
C LEU A 37 -11.03 10.97 -2.92
N PRO A 38 -12.25 11.44 -3.19
CA PRO A 38 -13.47 10.67 -2.89
C PRO A 38 -13.61 9.43 -3.77
N GLY A 39 -14.53 8.55 -3.40
CA GLY A 39 -14.95 7.41 -4.21
C GLY A 39 -15.97 7.76 -5.29
N GLY A 40 -16.19 6.81 -6.21
CA GLY A 40 -17.27 6.86 -7.19
C GLY A 40 -17.20 8.03 -8.18
N ALA A 41 -18.35 8.55 -8.56
CA ALA A 41 -18.49 9.60 -9.59
C ALA A 41 -17.80 10.93 -9.20
N LEU A 42 -17.75 11.24 -7.91
CA LEU A 42 -17.12 12.47 -7.39
C LEU A 42 -15.61 12.51 -7.59
N ARG A 43 -14.96 11.33 -7.79
CA ARG A 43 -13.51 11.24 -8.01
C ARG A 43 -13.07 12.01 -9.26
N LYS A 44 -13.87 11.99 -10.34
CA LYS A 44 -13.53 12.71 -11.57
C LYS A 44 -13.56 14.23 -11.36
N GLU A 45 -14.54 14.70 -10.59
CA GLU A 45 -14.65 16.12 -10.21
C GLU A 45 -13.44 16.57 -9.37
N ALA A 46 -13.07 15.77 -8.37
CA ALA A 46 -11.94 16.04 -7.50
C ALA A 46 -10.59 16.04 -8.25
N LEU A 47 -10.41 15.14 -9.20
CA LEU A 47 -9.20 15.08 -10.05
C LEU A 47 -9.10 16.26 -11.01
N ALA A 48 -10.23 16.83 -11.45
CA ALA A 48 -10.24 17.98 -12.36
C ALA A 48 -9.82 19.29 -11.66
N ASP A 49 -10.01 19.39 -10.33
CA ASP A 49 -9.64 20.56 -9.53
C ASP A 49 -9.17 20.12 -8.13
N ALA A 50 -7.88 19.83 -8.05
CA ALA A 50 -7.26 19.35 -6.80
C ALA A 50 -7.36 20.36 -5.65
N LYS A 51 -7.29 21.67 -5.95
CA LYS A 51 -7.43 22.72 -4.94
C LYS A 51 -8.81 22.69 -4.31
N LYS A 52 -9.85 22.65 -5.13
CA LYS A 52 -11.23 22.51 -4.67
C LYS A 52 -11.47 21.21 -3.91
N ALA A 53 -10.81 20.12 -4.34
CA ALA A 53 -10.90 18.85 -3.65
C ALA A 53 -10.32 18.89 -2.22
N MET A 54 -9.27 19.70 -2.00
CA MET A 54 -8.70 19.89 -0.66
C MET A 54 -9.59 20.74 0.26
N GLU A 55 -10.40 21.61 -0.30
CA GLU A 55 -11.28 22.52 0.45
C GLU A 55 -12.67 21.92 0.74
N LYS A 56 -13.01 20.79 0.10
CA LYS A 56 -14.33 20.16 0.17
C LYS A 56 -14.28 18.80 0.89
N GLU A 57 -15.19 18.61 1.82
CA GLU A 57 -15.43 17.29 2.41
C GLU A 57 -16.40 16.47 1.56
N TYR A 58 -16.03 15.22 1.30
CA TYR A 58 -16.80 14.30 0.45
C TYR A 58 -17.52 13.20 1.21
N GLY A 59 -17.30 13.07 2.50
CA GLY A 59 -17.92 12.06 3.37
C GLY A 59 -17.41 10.63 3.23
N TYR A 60 -16.80 10.25 2.09
CA TYR A 60 -16.21 8.93 1.88
C TYR A 60 -14.94 8.97 1.03
N TYR A 61 -13.87 8.43 1.57
CA TYR A 61 -12.56 8.36 0.95
C TYR A 61 -12.06 6.91 0.98
N PRO A 62 -12.01 6.23 -0.17
CA PRO A 62 -11.67 4.81 -0.23
C PRO A 62 -10.30 4.46 0.38
N SER A 63 -9.30 5.34 0.22
CA SER A 63 -7.94 5.12 0.71
C SER A 63 -7.81 5.14 2.24
N HIS A 64 -8.76 5.76 2.96
CA HIS A 64 -8.67 5.87 4.42
C HIS A 64 -8.70 4.52 5.12
N VAL A 65 -9.47 3.57 4.58
CA VAL A 65 -9.57 2.21 5.10
C VAL A 65 -9.02 1.19 4.09
N SER A 66 -9.32 1.35 2.80
CA SER A 66 -8.94 0.40 1.73
C SER A 66 -9.38 -1.03 2.09
N ILE A 67 -8.47 -2.00 2.02
CA ILE A 67 -8.67 -3.37 2.52
C ILE A 67 -8.03 -3.56 3.91
N ASP A 68 -7.57 -2.47 4.51
CA ASP A 68 -6.93 -2.46 5.83
C ASP A 68 -5.67 -3.34 5.91
N PHE A 69 -4.90 -3.35 4.83
CA PHE A 69 -3.69 -4.18 4.73
C PHE A 69 -2.66 -3.83 5.81
N TYR A 70 -2.62 -2.57 6.26
CA TYR A 70 -1.74 -2.12 7.34
C TYR A 70 -1.87 -2.98 8.60
N HIS A 71 -3.08 -3.35 8.99
CA HIS A 71 -3.33 -4.21 10.16
C HIS A 71 -3.41 -5.69 9.80
N ARG A 72 -3.78 -6.03 8.56
CA ARG A 72 -4.13 -7.39 8.15
C ARG A 72 -3.04 -8.13 7.39
N TYR A 73 -1.95 -7.45 7.01
CA TYR A 73 -0.91 -8.01 6.12
C TYR A 73 -0.41 -9.41 6.52
N LYS A 74 -0.28 -9.70 7.81
CA LYS A 74 0.16 -11.03 8.27
C LYS A 74 -0.79 -12.16 7.87
N GLY A 75 -2.10 -11.89 7.96
CA GLY A 75 -3.13 -12.84 7.52
C GLY A 75 -3.18 -12.95 6.01
N ASP A 76 -3.11 -11.81 5.33
CA ASP A 76 -3.20 -11.74 3.86
C ASP A 76 -1.98 -12.39 3.20
N ILE A 77 -0.77 -12.24 3.77
CA ILE A 77 0.46 -12.90 3.28
C ILE A 77 0.34 -14.42 3.39
N LYS A 78 -0.25 -14.95 4.47
CA LYS A 78 -0.51 -16.39 4.59
C LYS A 78 -1.43 -16.90 3.47
N LEU A 79 -2.47 -16.12 3.14
CA LEU A 79 -3.35 -16.44 2.01
C LEU A 79 -2.59 -16.39 0.68
N PHE A 80 -1.70 -15.43 0.46
CA PHE A 80 -0.85 -15.39 -0.73
C PHE A 80 0.04 -16.63 -0.82
N LYS A 81 0.61 -17.08 0.30
CA LYS A 81 1.39 -18.33 0.34
C LYS A 81 0.53 -19.53 -0.04
N GLU A 82 -0.68 -19.65 0.50
CA GLU A 82 -1.64 -20.70 0.17
C GLU A 82 -2.02 -20.69 -1.31
N MET A 83 -2.13 -19.50 -1.93
CA MET A 83 -2.35 -19.34 -3.37
C MET A 83 -1.13 -19.71 -4.22
N GLY A 84 0.02 -19.95 -3.61
CA GLY A 84 1.25 -20.32 -4.30
C GLY A 84 2.11 -19.16 -4.78
N PHE A 85 1.92 -17.96 -4.24
CA PHE A 85 2.77 -16.81 -4.58
C PHE A 85 4.23 -17.07 -4.21
N LYS A 86 5.13 -16.68 -5.11
CA LYS A 86 6.59 -16.71 -4.94
C LYS A 86 7.19 -15.31 -4.88
N CYS A 87 6.45 -14.30 -5.31
CA CYS A 87 6.82 -12.89 -5.13
C CYS A 87 5.57 -12.04 -4.93
N LEU A 88 5.74 -10.93 -4.22
CA LEU A 88 4.75 -9.86 -4.11
C LEU A 88 5.40 -8.53 -4.42
N ARG A 89 4.92 -7.86 -5.46
CA ARG A 89 5.32 -6.49 -5.75
C ARG A 89 4.42 -5.54 -4.96
N THR A 90 5.03 -4.62 -4.22
CA THR A 90 4.32 -3.54 -3.55
C THR A 90 5.06 -2.21 -3.71
N SER A 91 4.53 -1.14 -3.17
CA SER A 91 5.20 0.15 -3.07
C SER A 91 5.29 0.59 -1.61
N ILE A 92 6.19 1.52 -1.32
CA ILE A 92 6.31 2.18 -0.02
C ILE A 92 5.58 3.54 -0.12
N SER A 93 4.68 3.82 0.83
CA SER A 93 4.03 5.13 0.91
C SER A 93 5.02 6.17 1.43
N TRP A 94 5.41 7.13 0.57
CA TRP A 94 6.30 8.21 0.98
C TRP A 94 5.77 8.97 2.20
N ALA A 95 4.49 9.29 2.23
CA ALA A 95 3.87 9.99 3.34
C ALA A 95 3.83 9.20 4.67
N ARG A 96 4.08 7.86 4.63
CA ARG A 96 4.24 7.06 5.85
C ARG A 96 5.66 7.19 6.40
N ILE A 97 6.65 7.38 5.54
CA ILE A 97 8.06 7.55 5.93
C ILE A 97 8.39 9.03 6.19
N PHE A 98 7.89 9.92 5.35
CA PHE A 98 8.09 11.37 5.45
C PHE A 98 6.73 12.07 5.44
N PRO A 99 6.10 12.24 6.61
CA PRO A 99 4.71 12.73 6.72
C PRO A 99 4.44 14.10 6.10
N ASN A 100 5.42 14.99 6.14
CA ASN A 100 5.34 16.33 5.54
C ASN A 100 5.94 16.38 4.13
N GLY A 101 6.57 15.29 3.68
CA GLY A 101 7.17 15.15 2.37
C GLY A 101 8.65 15.55 2.29
N ASP A 102 9.10 16.46 3.13
CA ASP A 102 10.46 17.01 3.20
C ASP A 102 11.09 16.94 4.60
N ASP A 103 10.60 16.04 5.43
CA ASP A 103 11.10 15.83 6.80
C ASP A 103 12.59 15.49 6.78
N GLN A 104 13.33 16.00 7.76
CA GLN A 104 14.78 15.77 7.90
C GLN A 104 15.12 14.37 8.42
N ALA A 105 14.14 13.72 9.05
CA ALA A 105 14.26 12.35 9.56
C ALA A 105 12.99 11.57 9.22
N PRO A 106 13.12 10.26 8.98
CA PRO A 106 11.98 9.42 8.70
C PRO A 106 11.11 9.21 9.94
N ASN A 107 9.85 8.87 9.70
CA ASN A 107 8.94 8.38 10.72
C ASN A 107 9.28 6.93 11.06
N GLU A 108 9.77 6.69 12.28
CA GLU A 108 10.24 5.38 12.74
C GLU A 108 9.14 4.31 12.74
N GLU A 109 7.90 4.67 13.07
CA GLU A 109 6.79 3.71 13.04
C GLU A 109 6.45 3.28 11.61
N GLY A 110 6.58 4.19 10.65
CA GLY A 110 6.45 3.87 9.23
C GLY A 110 7.53 2.91 8.75
N LEU A 111 8.79 3.11 9.17
CA LEU A 111 9.89 2.20 8.85
C LEU A 111 9.67 0.82 9.46
N LYS A 112 9.28 0.73 10.73
CA LYS A 112 8.98 -0.54 11.41
C LYS A 112 7.88 -1.33 10.72
N PHE A 113 6.86 -0.64 10.20
CA PHE A 113 5.79 -1.30 9.45
C PHE A 113 6.35 -2.00 8.21
N TYR A 114 7.15 -1.30 7.40
CA TYR A 114 7.72 -1.90 6.18
C TYR A 114 8.76 -2.97 6.47
N ASP A 115 9.59 -2.81 7.50
CA ASP A 115 10.50 -3.87 7.96
C ASP A 115 9.70 -5.13 8.33
N SER A 116 8.64 -4.97 9.13
CA SER A 116 7.78 -6.08 9.54
C SER A 116 7.03 -6.73 8.38
N LEU A 117 6.61 -5.94 7.40
CA LEU A 117 5.95 -6.43 6.19
C LEU A 117 6.91 -7.27 5.33
N ILE A 118 8.14 -6.78 5.13
CA ILE A 118 9.18 -7.46 4.37
C ILE A 118 9.59 -8.77 5.07
N ASP A 119 9.81 -8.72 6.38
CA ASP A 119 10.14 -9.89 7.19
C ASP A 119 9.04 -10.95 7.11
N GLU A 120 7.76 -10.56 7.16
CA GLU A 120 6.64 -11.50 7.04
C GLU A 120 6.58 -12.14 5.65
N LEU A 121 6.86 -11.39 4.57
CA LEU A 121 6.95 -11.93 3.21
C LEU A 121 8.06 -12.98 3.12
N ILE A 122 9.26 -12.66 3.60
CA ILE A 122 10.43 -13.55 3.60
C ILE A 122 10.15 -14.80 4.42
N ALA A 123 9.56 -14.66 5.62
CA ALA A 123 9.19 -15.80 6.48
C ALA A 123 8.17 -16.75 5.83
N ASN A 124 7.42 -16.27 4.84
CA ASN A 124 6.47 -17.05 4.06
C ASN A 124 7.00 -17.51 2.69
N ASP A 125 8.31 -17.42 2.43
CA ASP A 125 8.97 -17.77 1.16
C ASP A 125 8.41 -16.97 -0.04
N ILE A 126 8.01 -15.72 0.18
CA ILE A 126 7.53 -14.80 -0.85
C ILE A 126 8.57 -13.69 -1.01
N GLU A 127 9.16 -13.59 -2.20
CA GLU A 127 10.15 -12.56 -2.54
C GLU A 127 9.49 -11.17 -2.59
N PRO A 128 9.92 -10.19 -1.77
CA PRO A 128 9.43 -8.83 -1.85
C PRO A 128 10.04 -8.11 -3.05
N VAL A 129 9.21 -7.42 -3.83
CA VAL A 129 9.59 -6.58 -4.96
C VAL A 129 9.04 -5.17 -4.71
N ILE A 130 9.96 -4.17 -4.59
CA ILE A 130 9.59 -2.79 -4.27
C ILE A 130 9.77 -1.90 -5.52
#